data_e7fccb10f0daae8a4f5a6b47f3f0a7d6
#
_entry.id   e7fccb10f0daae8a4f5a6b47f3f0a7d6
#
_cell.length_a   1.000
_cell.length_b   1.000
_cell.length_c   1.000
_cell.angle_alpha   90.00
_cell.angle_beta   90.00
_cell.angle_gamma   90.00
#
_symmetry.space_group_name_H-M   'P 1'
#
loop_
_entity.id
_entity.type
_entity.pdbx_description
1 polymer ?
#
loop_
_entity_poly.entity_id
_entity_poly.type
_entity_poly.pdbx_seq_one_letter_code
_entity_poly.pdbx_strand_id
1 'polypeptide(L)'
;MNQLLNGLKNQSNFTYTENGAITHKTTKSMLLDMFAMGAAMRNRSDNDVILMFKNAYDENPEYALKCLFYIRDVRGGQGERRFFRVCMNWLAKTHPEAAKRNMPFIAEFGRWDDMYCLMGTTLEKDMFALLKKQFVLDLSCETPSLLAKWLPSCNASSKDTIAKGNRTREAFGLTQKEYRKALSTLRKRINVLERLMSAGKWDEIEFDKIPSKAGLIYKNAFARRDIIKKKYEAFAKDTNTKVNAGTLYPYEVVEKALHVRNNGNSYGYSWVDDSTDRAMVNKYWANLTDYFNGANLNALAVVDTSGSMHGTPINVAISLGMYCAEHAGGPFANHYISFASKPQLIECEGIDFVDKVHRIYKTNLVDNTNIEAVFDLLLDTAKRNNCSQDDLPQNILVISDMEFDSAAGGSSYYDYRTSRYVRTSGMTRANAETVMEGIARKWAAAGYKMPHLIYWNVDARQNNIPMLGNGPISYVSGFSPSIFQTIVTGKTGYDLMMECLNKERYAVIG
;
A
#
# COMPACT_ATOMS: atom_id res chain seq x y z
N MET A 1 -32.52 12.55 15.48
CA MET A 1 -32.62 12.49 13.98
C MET A 1 -33.81 11.58 13.62
N ASN A 2 -34.61 11.94 12.60
CA ASN A 2 -35.82 11.15 12.26
C ASN A 2 -35.44 9.76 11.73
N GLN A 3 -35.98 8.69 12.34
CA GLN A 3 -35.64 7.29 12.00
C GLN A 3 -35.98 6.94 10.55
N LEU A 4 -37.13 7.43 10.04
CA LEU A 4 -37.53 7.24 8.63
C LEU A 4 -36.51 7.87 7.67
N LEU A 5 -36.09 9.11 7.93
CA LEU A 5 -35.11 9.79 7.11
C LEU A 5 -33.76 9.06 7.11
N ASN A 6 -33.34 8.53 8.26
CA ASN A 6 -32.16 7.69 8.35
C ASN A 6 -32.30 6.39 7.55
N GLY A 7 -33.46 5.73 7.64
CA GLY A 7 -33.75 4.54 6.86
C GLY A 7 -33.68 4.81 5.34
N LEU A 8 -34.29 5.91 4.87
CA LEU A 8 -34.24 6.31 3.47
C LEU A 8 -32.83 6.66 2.99
N LYS A 9 -32.04 7.36 3.82
CA LYS A 9 -30.62 7.61 3.52
C LYS A 9 -29.78 6.34 3.46
N ASN A 10 -30.06 5.37 4.33
CA ASN A 10 -29.38 4.07 4.29
C ASN A 10 -29.70 3.31 3.01
N GLN A 11 -30.98 3.27 2.61
CA GLN A 11 -31.39 2.62 1.35
C GLN A 11 -30.71 3.24 0.13
N SER A 12 -30.54 4.57 0.09
CA SER A 12 -29.87 5.26 -1.02
C SER A 12 -28.35 5.00 -1.06
N ASN A 13 -27.77 4.52 0.05
CA ASN A 13 -26.34 4.24 0.19
C ASN A 13 -25.95 2.85 -0.32
N PHE A 14 -26.90 1.93 -0.54
CA PHE A 14 -26.57 0.62 -1.08
C PHE A 14 -26.10 0.67 -2.54
N THR A 15 -25.14 -0.19 -2.86
CA THR A 15 -24.63 -0.48 -4.19
C THR A 15 -24.27 -1.96 -4.28
N TYR A 16 -23.62 -2.37 -5.35
CA TYR A 16 -23.15 -3.73 -5.55
C TYR A 16 -21.65 -3.76 -5.84
N THR A 17 -20.97 -4.77 -5.34
CA THR A 17 -19.61 -5.11 -5.74
C THR A 17 -19.59 -5.58 -7.21
N GLU A 18 -18.42 -5.71 -7.82
CA GLU A 18 -18.29 -6.33 -9.16
C GLU A 18 -18.86 -7.77 -9.17
N ASN A 19 -18.72 -8.50 -8.05
CA ASN A 19 -19.20 -9.86 -7.88
C ASN A 19 -20.66 -9.95 -7.39
N GLY A 20 -21.39 -8.82 -7.35
CA GLY A 20 -22.82 -8.75 -7.10
C GLY A 20 -23.25 -8.76 -5.63
N ALA A 21 -22.32 -8.68 -4.66
CA ALA A 21 -22.67 -8.50 -3.26
C ALA A 21 -23.26 -7.11 -3.00
N ILE A 22 -24.22 -7.03 -2.04
CA ILE A 22 -24.69 -5.72 -1.55
C ILE A 22 -23.60 -5.12 -0.66
N THR A 23 -23.28 -3.86 -0.93
CA THR A 23 -22.30 -3.07 -0.18
C THR A 23 -22.81 -1.62 -0.05
N HIS A 24 -22.10 -0.78 0.70
CA HIS A 24 -22.38 0.65 0.78
C HIS A 24 -21.47 1.45 -0.14
N LYS A 25 -21.97 2.58 -0.66
CA LYS A 25 -21.19 3.51 -1.51
C LYS A 25 -20.21 4.35 -0.71
N THR A 26 -20.54 4.64 0.54
CA THR A 26 -19.81 5.59 1.40
C THR A 26 -20.00 5.24 2.87
N THR A 27 -19.02 5.56 3.69
CA THR A 27 -19.11 5.54 5.17
C THR A 27 -20.03 6.64 5.72
N LYS A 28 -20.49 7.57 4.88
CA LYS A 28 -21.18 8.85 5.19
C LYS A 28 -20.26 9.97 5.69
N SER A 29 -18.97 9.76 5.73
CA SER A 29 -17.92 10.78 5.83
C SER A 29 -17.03 10.67 4.60
N MET A 30 -16.95 11.73 3.82
CA MET A 30 -16.12 11.77 2.62
C MET A 30 -14.63 11.73 2.98
N LEU A 31 -14.29 12.27 4.13
CA LEU A 31 -12.93 12.20 4.65
C LEU A 31 -12.54 10.77 5.01
N LEU A 32 -13.42 10.03 5.70
CA LEU A 32 -13.17 8.62 6.02
C LEU A 32 -13.14 7.75 4.75
N ASP A 33 -13.97 8.03 3.76
CA ASP A 33 -13.96 7.35 2.45
C ASP A 33 -12.60 7.54 1.75
N MET A 34 -12.07 8.76 1.76
CA MET A 34 -10.75 9.05 1.20
C MET A 34 -9.64 8.30 1.96
N PHE A 35 -9.69 8.22 3.28
CA PHE A 35 -8.74 7.45 4.09
C PHE A 35 -8.84 5.95 3.82
N ALA A 36 -10.06 5.43 3.71
CA ALA A 36 -10.38 4.02 3.50
C ALA A 36 -9.98 3.50 2.10
N MET A 37 -9.93 4.36 1.08
CA MET A 37 -9.77 3.94 -0.31
C MET A 37 -8.65 4.67 -1.06
N GLY A 38 -8.30 5.89 -0.68
CA GLY A 38 -7.45 6.78 -1.48
C GLY A 38 -6.09 6.17 -1.85
N ALA A 39 -5.42 5.50 -0.93
CA ALA A 39 -4.14 4.86 -1.21
C ALA A 39 -4.23 3.59 -2.09
N ALA A 40 -5.43 3.06 -2.29
CA ALA A 40 -5.70 1.91 -3.14
C ALA A 40 -6.26 2.28 -4.53
N MET A 41 -6.49 3.58 -4.81
CA MET A 41 -7.08 4.05 -6.09
C MET A 41 -6.07 4.17 -7.24
N ARG A 42 -5.03 3.34 -7.28
CA ARG A 42 -3.93 3.43 -8.26
C ARG A 42 -4.38 3.26 -9.71
N ASN A 43 -5.39 2.43 -9.93
CA ASN A 43 -5.91 2.07 -11.25
C ASN A 43 -7.16 2.87 -11.64
N ARG A 44 -7.69 3.72 -10.75
CA ARG A 44 -8.86 4.57 -11.00
C ARG A 44 -8.51 5.74 -11.92
N SER A 45 -9.53 6.28 -12.61
CA SER A 45 -9.36 7.48 -13.44
C SER A 45 -8.92 8.70 -12.62
N ASP A 46 -8.28 9.69 -13.28
CA ASP A 46 -7.93 10.95 -12.61
C ASP A 46 -9.18 11.69 -12.10
N ASN A 47 -10.31 11.59 -12.83
CA ASN A 47 -11.57 12.20 -12.41
C ASN A 47 -12.11 11.57 -11.12
N ASP A 48 -12.04 10.25 -10.97
CA ASP A 48 -12.47 9.57 -9.73
C ASP A 48 -11.59 9.97 -8.55
N VAL A 49 -10.28 10.04 -8.76
CA VAL A 49 -9.31 10.48 -7.76
C VAL A 49 -9.58 11.92 -7.32
N ILE A 50 -9.81 12.81 -8.29
CA ILE A 50 -10.16 14.22 -8.02
C ILE A 50 -11.49 14.32 -7.28
N LEU A 51 -12.51 13.56 -7.70
CA LEU A 51 -13.83 13.59 -7.05
C LEU A 51 -13.74 13.13 -5.59
N MET A 52 -12.98 12.06 -5.32
CA MET A 52 -12.74 11.56 -3.96
C MET A 52 -12.11 12.64 -3.08
N PHE A 53 -11.03 13.24 -3.56
CA PHE A 53 -10.33 14.31 -2.83
C PHE A 53 -11.21 15.56 -2.66
N LYS A 54 -11.88 15.99 -3.73
CA LYS A 54 -12.77 17.16 -3.69
C LYS A 54 -13.85 17.00 -2.64
N ASN A 55 -14.53 15.84 -2.59
CA ASN A 55 -15.59 15.60 -1.62
C ASN A 55 -15.05 15.65 -0.18
N ALA A 56 -13.87 15.07 0.08
CA ALA A 56 -13.22 15.15 1.38
C ALA A 56 -12.79 16.61 1.71
N TYR A 57 -12.30 17.35 0.73
CA TYR A 57 -11.90 18.75 0.89
C TYR A 57 -13.11 19.66 1.17
N ASP A 58 -14.23 19.42 0.51
CA ASP A 58 -15.49 20.16 0.75
C ASP A 58 -16.06 19.85 2.16
N GLU A 59 -15.83 18.64 2.71
CA GLU A 59 -16.23 18.27 4.07
C GLU A 59 -15.32 18.92 5.12
N ASN A 60 -14.00 18.80 4.96
CA ASN A 60 -13.03 19.40 5.85
C ASN A 60 -11.68 19.62 5.15
N PRO A 61 -11.37 20.85 4.72
CA PRO A 61 -10.15 21.17 3.96
C PRO A 61 -8.86 20.79 4.67
N GLU A 62 -8.74 21.09 5.97
CA GLU A 62 -7.52 20.82 6.75
C GLU A 62 -7.23 19.30 6.81
N TYR A 63 -8.22 18.51 7.23
CA TYR A 63 -8.03 17.07 7.35
C TYR A 63 -7.92 16.37 5.99
N ALA A 64 -8.56 16.90 4.95
CA ALA A 64 -8.37 16.37 3.59
C ALA A 64 -6.93 16.60 3.11
N LEU A 65 -6.31 17.74 3.42
CA LEU A 65 -4.89 18.00 3.14
C LEU A 65 -3.98 17.07 3.95
N LYS A 66 -4.22 16.94 5.26
CA LYS A 66 -3.46 16.00 6.11
C LYS A 66 -3.57 14.56 5.58
N CYS A 67 -4.78 14.13 5.18
CA CYS A 67 -5.00 12.82 4.58
C CYS A 67 -4.27 12.68 3.24
N LEU A 68 -4.27 13.71 2.38
CA LEU A 68 -3.53 13.72 1.12
C LEU A 68 -2.03 13.54 1.35
N PHE A 69 -1.45 14.23 2.32
CA PHE A 69 -0.05 14.10 2.67
C PHE A 69 0.24 12.75 3.36
N TYR A 70 -0.65 12.22 4.21
CA TYR A 70 -0.55 10.88 4.76
C TYR A 70 -0.53 9.80 3.65
N ILE A 71 -1.43 9.90 2.68
CA ILE A 71 -1.45 9.00 1.52
C ILE A 71 -0.11 9.03 0.77
N ARG A 72 0.52 10.22 0.68
CA ARG A 72 1.82 10.38 -0.01
C ARG A 72 3.02 10.00 0.85
N ASP A 73 2.97 10.16 2.14
CA ASP A 73 4.14 10.03 3.02
C ASP A 73 4.83 8.68 2.88
N VAL A 74 6.12 8.73 2.47
CA VAL A 74 6.95 7.53 2.23
C VAL A 74 7.53 6.94 3.52
N ARG A 75 7.41 7.63 4.65
CA ARG A 75 8.00 7.21 5.93
C ARG A 75 6.93 6.80 6.96
N GLY A 76 5.92 7.62 7.14
CA GLY A 76 4.90 7.41 8.16
C GLY A 76 3.50 7.16 7.61
N GLY A 77 3.33 7.11 6.28
CA GLY A 77 2.05 6.93 5.60
C GLY A 77 2.08 5.83 4.54
N GLN A 78 1.33 6.02 3.45
CA GLN A 78 1.07 4.99 2.45
C GLN A 78 2.00 5.00 1.24
N GLY A 79 2.76 6.10 1.03
CA GLY A 79 3.72 6.24 -0.08
C GLY A 79 3.09 6.27 -1.47
N GLU A 80 1.77 6.49 -1.58
CA GLU A 80 1.07 6.53 -2.85
C GLU A 80 1.35 7.84 -3.58
N ARG A 81 1.83 7.73 -4.83
CA ARG A 81 2.34 8.87 -5.58
C ARG A 81 1.32 9.47 -6.53
N ARG A 82 0.63 8.61 -7.29
CA ARG A 82 -0.26 9.08 -8.35
C ARG A 82 -1.44 9.85 -7.77
N PHE A 83 -2.10 9.31 -6.74
CA PHE A 83 -3.20 9.97 -6.04
C PHE A 83 -2.79 11.37 -5.60
N PHE A 84 -1.65 11.48 -4.90
CA PHE A 84 -1.13 12.75 -4.43
C PHE A 84 -0.90 13.75 -5.57
N ARG A 85 -0.21 13.33 -6.65
CA ARG A 85 0.13 14.23 -7.76
C ARG A 85 -1.10 14.74 -8.50
N VAL A 86 -2.09 13.88 -8.70
CA VAL A 86 -3.36 14.25 -9.36
C VAL A 86 -4.12 15.26 -8.50
N CYS A 87 -4.27 14.99 -7.21
CA CYS A 87 -4.98 15.88 -6.27
C CYS A 87 -4.24 17.20 -6.08
N MET A 88 -2.90 17.17 -5.94
CA MET A 88 -2.09 18.40 -5.80
C MET A 88 -2.15 19.30 -7.05
N ASN A 89 -2.18 18.69 -8.25
CA ASN A 89 -2.37 19.44 -9.50
C ASN A 89 -3.77 20.07 -9.57
N TRP A 90 -4.81 19.35 -9.18
CA TRP A 90 -6.16 19.87 -9.09
C TRP A 90 -6.25 21.01 -8.07
N LEU A 91 -5.69 20.81 -6.87
CA LEU A 91 -5.67 21.81 -5.80
C LEU A 91 -4.98 23.12 -6.24
N ALA A 92 -3.84 22.99 -6.94
CA ALA A 92 -3.12 24.17 -7.47
C ALA A 92 -3.91 24.97 -8.51
N LYS A 93 -4.86 24.34 -9.19
CA LYS A 93 -5.73 25.01 -10.19
C LYS A 93 -6.97 25.64 -9.56
N THR A 94 -7.52 25.04 -8.50
CA THR A 94 -8.79 25.43 -7.91
C THR A 94 -8.63 26.21 -6.60
N HIS A 95 -7.61 25.88 -5.81
CA HIS A 95 -7.31 26.47 -4.50
C HIS A 95 -5.80 26.80 -4.39
N PRO A 96 -5.27 27.72 -5.24
CA PRO A 96 -3.83 27.96 -5.37
C PRO A 96 -3.16 28.38 -4.06
N GLU A 97 -3.84 29.12 -3.20
CA GLU A 97 -3.27 29.55 -1.91
C GLU A 97 -3.05 28.38 -0.95
N ALA A 98 -4.00 27.43 -0.87
CA ALA A 98 -3.83 26.22 -0.08
C ALA A 98 -2.69 25.33 -0.63
N ALA A 99 -2.63 25.17 -1.96
CA ALA A 99 -1.54 24.43 -2.60
C ALA A 99 -0.18 25.12 -2.36
N LYS A 100 -0.12 26.45 -2.41
CA LYS A 100 1.11 27.23 -2.18
C LYS A 100 1.62 27.10 -0.75
N ARG A 101 0.74 27.16 0.26
CA ARG A 101 1.12 26.96 1.67
C ARG A 101 1.74 25.60 1.90
N ASN A 102 1.20 24.55 1.29
CA ASN A 102 1.64 23.17 1.50
C ASN A 102 2.78 22.73 0.56
N MET A 103 3.08 23.51 -0.48
CA MET A 103 4.11 23.19 -1.48
C MET A 103 5.51 22.91 -0.86
N PRO A 104 6.01 23.65 0.15
CA PRO A 104 7.33 23.42 0.73
C PRO A 104 7.49 22.02 1.33
N PHE A 105 6.40 21.40 1.77
CA PHE A 105 6.41 20.10 2.44
C PHE A 105 6.37 18.90 1.47
N ILE A 106 6.11 19.11 0.17
CA ILE A 106 5.98 18.03 -0.82
C ILE A 106 7.22 17.11 -0.83
N ALA A 107 8.42 17.69 -0.81
CA ALA A 107 9.66 16.92 -0.85
C ALA A 107 9.95 16.19 0.46
N GLU A 108 9.45 16.68 1.59
CA GLU A 108 9.62 16.06 2.90
C GLU A 108 8.77 14.79 3.05
N PHE A 109 7.51 14.86 2.67
CA PHE A 109 6.59 13.69 2.74
C PHE A 109 6.77 12.74 1.56
N GLY A 110 7.19 13.27 0.41
CA GLY A 110 7.37 12.53 -0.82
C GLY A 110 8.81 12.56 -1.34
N ARG A 111 8.94 13.10 -2.55
CA ARG A 111 10.22 13.27 -3.25
C ARG A 111 10.22 14.60 -3.99
N TRP A 112 11.39 15.12 -4.27
CA TRP A 112 11.55 16.37 -5.03
C TRP A 112 10.90 16.34 -6.42
N ASP A 113 10.83 15.17 -7.07
CA ASP A 113 10.16 15.05 -8.38
C ASP A 113 8.63 15.09 -8.30
N ASP A 114 8.02 14.99 -7.11
CA ASP A 114 6.59 15.22 -6.93
C ASP A 114 6.19 16.68 -7.15
N MET A 115 7.13 17.62 -6.95
CA MET A 115 6.92 19.04 -7.23
C MET A 115 6.47 19.29 -8.68
N TYR A 116 6.93 18.47 -9.63
CA TYR A 116 6.60 18.64 -11.05
C TYR A 116 5.12 18.41 -11.38
N CYS A 117 4.30 17.95 -10.45
CA CYS A 117 2.84 17.94 -10.62
C CYS A 117 2.25 19.37 -10.69
N LEU A 118 2.99 20.38 -10.25
CA LEU A 118 2.59 21.80 -10.30
C LEU A 118 2.93 22.48 -11.65
N MET A 119 3.63 21.78 -12.57
CA MET A 119 3.87 22.31 -13.92
C MET A 119 2.55 22.52 -14.67
N GLY A 120 2.46 23.63 -15.41
CA GLY A 120 1.25 24.02 -16.13
C GLY A 120 0.14 24.58 -15.23
N THR A 121 0.40 24.83 -13.96
CA THR A 121 -0.49 25.54 -13.04
C THR A 121 0.00 26.98 -12.77
N THR A 122 -0.81 27.77 -12.07
CA THR A 122 -0.42 29.13 -11.63
C THR A 122 0.79 29.14 -10.71
N LEU A 123 1.07 28.01 -10.02
CA LEU A 123 2.18 27.85 -9.06
C LEU A 123 3.49 27.38 -9.69
N GLU A 124 3.56 27.22 -11.01
CA GLU A 124 4.77 26.74 -11.67
C GLU A 124 5.99 27.63 -11.39
N LYS A 125 5.82 28.94 -11.41
CA LYS A 125 6.90 29.90 -11.10
C LYS A 125 7.37 29.78 -9.65
N ASP A 126 6.42 29.67 -8.70
CA ASP A 126 6.72 29.49 -7.28
C ASP A 126 7.45 28.16 -7.03
N MET A 127 7.01 27.09 -7.70
CA MET A 127 7.67 25.78 -7.66
C MET A 127 9.13 25.87 -8.11
N PHE A 128 9.40 26.48 -9.28
CA PHE A 128 10.78 26.63 -9.76
C PHE A 128 11.60 27.53 -8.87
N ALA A 129 11.01 28.59 -8.27
CA ALA A 129 11.70 29.44 -7.31
C ALA A 129 12.13 28.65 -6.06
N LEU A 130 11.25 27.79 -5.53
CA LEU A 130 11.56 26.92 -4.40
C LEU A 130 12.67 25.90 -4.75
N LEU A 131 12.58 25.24 -5.90
CA LEU A 131 13.59 24.31 -6.37
C LEU A 131 14.94 25.01 -6.58
N LYS A 132 14.95 26.24 -7.15
CA LYS A 132 16.18 27.04 -7.34
C LYS A 132 16.79 27.44 -6.01
N LYS A 133 15.98 27.88 -5.04
CA LYS A 133 16.46 28.21 -3.69
C LYS A 133 17.18 27.03 -3.05
N GLN A 134 16.57 25.85 -3.07
CA GLN A 134 17.19 24.63 -2.53
C GLN A 134 18.44 24.23 -3.32
N PHE A 135 18.41 24.34 -4.66
CA PHE A 135 19.55 24.03 -5.51
C PHE A 135 20.79 24.89 -5.19
N VAL A 136 20.58 26.18 -4.95
CA VAL A 136 21.65 27.12 -4.55
C VAL A 136 22.19 26.75 -3.16
N LEU A 137 21.31 26.44 -2.20
CA LEU A 137 21.72 25.97 -0.87
C LEU A 137 22.56 24.69 -0.96
N ASP A 138 22.11 23.72 -1.75
CA ASP A 138 22.84 22.46 -1.95
C ASP A 138 24.23 22.67 -2.57
N LEU A 139 24.41 23.65 -3.44
CA LEU A 139 25.72 23.96 -4.03
C LEU A 139 26.70 24.48 -2.99
N SER A 140 26.26 25.22 -1.98
CA SER A 140 27.08 25.77 -0.91
C SER A 140 27.25 24.84 0.31
N CYS A 141 26.43 23.78 0.42
CA CYS A 141 26.42 22.88 1.57
C CYS A 141 27.33 21.67 1.37
N GLU A 142 28.00 21.21 2.44
CA GLU A 142 28.80 19.98 2.41
C GLU A 142 27.95 18.75 2.25
N THR A 143 26.77 18.72 2.93
CA THR A 143 25.78 17.64 2.90
C THR A 143 24.51 18.11 2.18
N PRO A 144 24.51 18.12 0.83
CA PRO A 144 23.35 18.60 0.08
C PRO A 144 22.13 17.66 0.23
N SER A 145 20.96 18.22 0.00
CA SER A 145 19.72 17.44 -0.03
C SER A 145 19.70 16.45 -1.20
N LEU A 146 18.66 15.58 -1.24
CA LEU A 146 18.48 14.66 -2.37
C LEU A 146 17.90 15.33 -3.63
N LEU A 147 17.77 16.67 -3.67
CA LEU A 147 17.20 17.38 -4.81
C LEU A 147 17.87 16.98 -6.13
N ALA A 148 19.21 17.01 -6.19
CA ALA A 148 19.95 16.73 -7.42
C ALA A 148 19.74 15.30 -7.95
N LYS A 149 19.41 14.33 -7.08
CA LYS A 149 19.03 12.98 -7.49
C LYS A 149 17.74 12.99 -8.33
N TRP A 150 16.79 13.84 -7.98
CA TRP A 150 15.45 13.85 -8.55
C TRP A 150 15.23 14.92 -9.63
N LEU A 151 16.13 15.91 -9.75
CA LEU A 151 16.08 16.88 -10.83
C LEU A 151 16.25 16.19 -12.19
N PRO A 152 15.37 16.50 -13.18
CA PRO A 152 15.44 15.89 -14.50
C PRO A 152 16.68 16.32 -15.27
N SER A 153 17.31 15.38 -15.96
CA SER A 153 18.50 15.65 -16.78
C SER A 153 18.10 16.08 -18.19
N CYS A 154 18.80 17.05 -18.75
CA CYS A 154 18.58 17.52 -20.13
C CYS A 154 19.04 16.53 -21.22
N ASN A 155 19.75 15.46 -20.85
CA ASN A 155 20.26 14.42 -21.75
C ASN A 155 19.76 13.02 -21.36
N ALA A 156 18.56 12.93 -20.77
CA ALA A 156 17.90 11.67 -20.48
C ALA A 156 17.41 10.95 -21.76
N SER A 157 17.01 9.69 -21.66
CA SER A 157 16.40 8.94 -22.76
C SER A 157 14.93 9.34 -23.05
N SER A 158 14.19 9.73 -22.01
CA SER A 158 12.79 10.14 -22.10
C SER A 158 12.65 11.58 -22.58
N LYS A 159 11.84 11.82 -23.64
CA LYS A 159 11.51 13.16 -24.14
C LYS A 159 10.85 14.04 -23.07
N ASP A 160 9.96 13.50 -22.26
CA ASP A 160 9.31 14.22 -21.15
C ASP A 160 10.34 14.66 -20.10
N THR A 161 11.28 13.77 -19.75
CA THR A 161 12.35 14.11 -18.81
C THR A 161 13.27 15.20 -19.36
N ILE A 162 13.61 15.15 -20.65
CA ILE A 162 14.42 16.20 -21.32
C ILE A 162 13.67 17.53 -21.31
N ALA A 163 12.38 17.56 -21.62
CA ALA A 163 11.58 18.77 -21.63
C ALA A 163 11.51 19.40 -20.22
N LYS A 164 11.25 18.60 -19.18
CA LYS A 164 11.27 19.05 -17.78
C LYS A 164 12.67 19.56 -17.38
N GLY A 165 13.74 18.88 -17.78
CA GLY A 165 15.11 19.29 -17.53
C GLY A 165 15.46 20.65 -18.17
N ASN A 166 15.04 20.88 -19.41
CA ASN A 166 15.22 22.15 -20.09
C ASN A 166 14.46 23.29 -19.41
N ARG A 167 13.18 23.08 -19.07
CA ARG A 167 12.40 24.08 -18.31
C ARG A 167 13.02 24.39 -16.95
N THR A 168 13.53 23.37 -16.26
CA THR A 168 14.20 23.55 -14.96
C THR A 168 15.48 24.39 -15.09
N ARG A 169 16.35 24.08 -16.04
CA ARG A 169 17.59 24.85 -16.24
C ARG A 169 17.32 26.31 -16.64
N GLU A 170 16.31 26.52 -17.50
CA GLU A 170 15.86 27.87 -17.92
C GLU A 170 15.36 28.69 -16.73
N ALA A 171 14.51 28.10 -15.91
CA ALA A 171 14.02 28.73 -14.68
C ALA A 171 15.16 29.02 -13.67
N PHE A 172 16.21 28.20 -13.67
CA PHE A 172 17.39 28.45 -12.83
C PHE A 172 18.32 29.52 -13.44
N GLY A 173 18.14 29.88 -14.71
CA GLY A 173 18.99 30.81 -15.44
C GLY A 173 20.34 30.22 -15.83
N LEU A 174 20.40 28.91 -16.09
CA LEU A 174 21.62 28.18 -16.38
C LEU A 174 21.66 27.70 -17.84
N THR A 175 22.87 27.70 -18.43
CA THR A 175 23.12 26.99 -19.67
C THR A 175 23.05 25.49 -19.45
N GLN A 176 22.87 24.71 -20.53
CA GLN A 176 22.85 23.25 -20.44
C GLN A 176 24.16 22.67 -19.85
N LYS A 177 25.30 23.28 -20.19
CA LYS A 177 26.63 22.88 -19.69
C LYS A 177 26.75 23.12 -18.17
N GLU A 178 26.35 24.29 -17.70
CA GLU A 178 26.37 24.66 -16.28
C GLU A 178 25.46 23.77 -15.46
N TYR A 179 24.21 23.59 -15.90
CA TYR A 179 23.25 22.74 -15.22
C TYR A 179 23.74 21.29 -15.08
N ARG A 180 24.26 20.70 -16.18
CA ARG A 180 24.83 19.34 -16.16
C ARG A 180 26.03 19.24 -15.22
N LYS A 181 26.96 20.24 -15.24
CA LYS A 181 28.12 20.27 -14.35
C LYS A 181 27.70 20.35 -12.89
N ALA A 182 26.74 21.22 -12.55
CA ALA A 182 26.21 21.36 -11.20
C ALA A 182 25.51 20.09 -10.70
N LEU A 183 24.64 19.47 -11.52
CA LEU A 183 24.03 18.19 -11.17
C LEU A 183 25.06 17.08 -10.94
N SER A 184 26.07 17.00 -11.79
CA SER A 184 27.15 16.00 -11.64
C SER A 184 27.91 16.20 -10.32
N THR A 185 28.23 17.46 -9.97
CA THR A 185 28.90 17.79 -8.71
C THR A 185 28.05 17.44 -7.50
N LEU A 186 26.77 17.83 -7.48
CA LEU A 186 25.87 17.52 -6.37
C LEU A 186 25.61 16.01 -6.23
N ARG A 187 25.39 15.30 -7.35
CA ARG A 187 25.21 13.84 -7.35
C ARG A 187 26.46 13.10 -6.85
N LYS A 188 27.65 13.70 -7.04
CA LYS A 188 28.88 13.18 -6.44
C LYS A 188 28.87 13.33 -4.92
N ARG A 189 28.46 14.51 -4.40
CA ARG A 189 28.44 14.78 -2.95
C ARG A 189 27.42 13.91 -2.20
N ILE A 190 26.25 13.66 -2.77
CA ILE A 190 25.21 12.78 -2.17
C ILE A 190 25.49 11.30 -2.42
N ASN A 191 26.63 10.95 -2.99
CA ASN A 191 27.08 9.58 -3.25
C ASN A 191 26.03 8.69 -3.93
N VAL A 192 25.44 9.17 -5.03
CA VAL A 192 24.44 8.42 -5.79
C VAL A 192 25.07 7.15 -6.37
N LEU A 193 24.50 6.00 -6.04
CA LEU A 193 25.00 4.67 -6.46
C LEU A 193 25.20 4.58 -7.98
N GLU A 194 24.24 5.07 -8.75
CA GLU A 194 24.29 5.06 -10.22
C GLU A 194 25.50 5.78 -10.80
N ARG A 195 26.08 6.73 -10.06
CA ARG A 195 27.31 7.42 -10.47
C ARG A 195 28.52 6.50 -10.38
N LEU A 196 28.64 5.74 -9.29
CA LEU A 196 29.73 4.76 -9.13
C LEU A 196 29.63 3.69 -10.22
N MET A 197 28.41 3.19 -10.47
CA MET A 197 28.12 2.20 -11.51
C MET A 197 28.48 2.72 -12.90
N SER A 198 28.09 3.97 -13.24
CA SER A 198 28.37 4.59 -14.54
C SER A 198 29.83 4.94 -14.74
N ALA A 199 30.56 5.22 -13.66
CA ALA A 199 32.00 5.50 -13.69
C ALA A 199 32.87 4.22 -13.68
N GLY A 200 32.25 3.03 -13.63
CA GLY A 200 32.96 1.75 -13.52
C GLY A 200 33.62 1.49 -12.16
N LYS A 201 33.32 2.31 -11.14
CA LYS A 201 33.91 2.26 -9.80
C LYS A 201 33.12 1.31 -8.90
N TRP A 202 32.99 0.05 -9.32
CA TRP A 202 32.20 -0.97 -8.65
C TRP A 202 32.79 -1.40 -7.31
N ASP A 203 34.10 -1.39 -7.17
CA ASP A 203 34.86 -1.71 -5.96
C ASP A 203 34.61 -0.73 -4.81
N GLU A 204 34.32 0.56 -5.13
CA GLU A 204 33.98 1.59 -4.16
C GLU A 204 32.56 1.43 -3.56
N ILE A 205 31.74 0.48 -4.04
CA ILE A 205 30.37 0.27 -3.55
C ILE A 205 30.40 -0.39 -2.16
N GLU A 206 29.72 0.25 -1.18
CA GLU A 206 29.50 -0.25 0.17
C GLU A 206 28.04 -0.70 0.30
N PHE A 207 27.81 -2.02 0.41
CA PHE A 207 26.46 -2.61 0.35
C PHE A 207 25.54 -2.23 1.51
N ASP A 208 26.10 -2.02 2.71
CA ASP A 208 25.38 -1.58 3.91
C ASP A 208 24.86 -0.14 3.80
N LYS A 209 25.47 0.69 2.91
CA LYS A 209 25.07 2.07 2.66
C LYS A 209 24.12 2.25 1.46
N ILE A 210 23.87 1.19 0.70
CA ILE A 210 22.98 1.26 -0.47
C ILE A 210 21.53 1.52 0.01
N PRO A 211 20.80 2.49 -0.61
CA PRO A 211 19.37 2.66 -0.34
C PRO A 211 18.58 1.39 -0.66
N SER A 212 17.60 1.06 0.18
CA SER A 212 16.81 -0.18 0.13
C SER A 212 16.35 -0.58 -1.29
N LYS A 213 15.64 0.31 -1.98
CA LYS A 213 15.11 0.04 -3.33
C LYS A 213 16.22 -0.08 -4.39
N ALA A 214 17.31 0.68 -4.25
CA ALA A 214 18.43 0.59 -5.18
C ALA A 214 19.13 -0.77 -5.08
N GLY A 215 19.29 -1.29 -3.86
CA GLY A 215 19.84 -2.63 -3.63
C GLY A 215 19.03 -3.72 -4.31
N LEU A 216 17.70 -3.68 -4.18
CA LEU A 216 16.80 -4.64 -4.86
C LEU A 216 16.80 -4.49 -6.39
N ILE A 217 16.87 -3.26 -6.92
CA ILE A 217 16.85 -3.01 -8.36
C ILE A 217 18.15 -3.49 -9.03
N TYR A 218 19.29 -3.20 -8.41
CA TYR A 218 20.60 -3.45 -9.02
C TYR A 218 21.24 -4.78 -8.62
N LYS A 219 20.55 -5.63 -7.84
CA LYS A 219 21.07 -6.93 -7.38
C LYS A 219 21.71 -7.78 -8.49
N ASN A 220 21.05 -7.86 -9.65
CA ASN A 220 21.55 -8.62 -10.79
C ASN A 220 22.82 -8.00 -11.42
N ALA A 221 22.99 -6.66 -11.33
CA ALA A 221 24.19 -6.00 -11.80
C ALA A 221 25.38 -6.31 -10.88
N PHE A 222 25.15 -6.40 -9.57
CA PHE A 222 26.19 -6.77 -8.59
C PHE A 222 26.62 -8.24 -8.75
N ALA A 223 25.67 -9.15 -8.93
CA ALA A 223 25.94 -10.56 -9.09
C ALA A 223 26.70 -10.91 -10.39
N ARG A 224 26.55 -10.11 -11.47
CA ARG A 224 27.18 -10.36 -12.78
C ARG A 224 28.56 -9.72 -12.95
N ARG A 225 29.01 -8.83 -12.07
CA ARG A 225 30.27 -8.09 -12.20
C ARG A 225 31.37 -8.76 -11.37
N ASP A 226 32.35 -9.38 -12.02
CA ASP A 226 33.42 -10.13 -11.35
C ASP A 226 34.17 -9.33 -10.28
N ILE A 227 34.39 -8.04 -10.56
CA ILE A 227 35.10 -7.12 -9.63
C ILE A 227 34.39 -6.98 -8.27
N ILE A 228 33.07 -7.12 -8.21
CA ILE A 228 32.27 -6.91 -6.97
C ILE A 228 31.52 -8.18 -6.53
N LYS A 229 31.41 -9.17 -7.37
CA LYS A 229 30.63 -10.39 -7.13
C LYS A 229 30.97 -11.06 -5.81
N LYS A 230 32.26 -11.31 -5.55
CA LYS A 230 32.71 -11.95 -4.29
C LYS A 230 32.35 -11.13 -3.06
N LYS A 231 32.49 -9.78 -3.14
CA LYS A 231 32.11 -8.87 -2.05
C LYS A 231 30.59 -8.89 -1.80
N TYR A 232 29.81 -8.96 -2.89
CA TYR A 232 28.35 -9.05 -2.82
C TYR A 232 27.90 -10.41 -2.24
N GLU A 233 28.50 -11.53 -2.66
CA GLU A 233 28.23 -12.86 -2.12
C GLU A 233 28.55 -12.96 -0.62
N ALA A 234 29.69 -12.41 -0.21
CA ALA A 234 30.07 -12.36 1.21
C ALA A 234 29.07 -11.52 2.02
N PHE A 235 28.70 -10.34 1.53
CA PHE A 235 27.70 -9.47 2.18
C PHE A 235 26.32 -10.15 2.28
N ALA A 236 25.89 -10.88 1.25
CA ALA A 236 24.62 -11.59 1.24
C ALA A 236 24.57 -12.67 2.33
N LYS A 237 25.64 -13.39 2.54
CA LYS A 237 25.74 -14.52 3.49
C LYS A 237 26.07 -14.09 4.92
N ASP A 238 26.59 -12.90 5.13
CA ASP A 238 26.93 -12.40 6.47
C ASP A 238 25.67 -11.97 7.22
N THR A 239 25.30 -12.72 8.24
CA THR A 239 24.12 -12.44 9.09
C THR A 239 24.32 -11.26 10.05
N ASN A 240 25.55 -10.84 10.30
CA ASN A 240 25.85 -9.76 11.24
C ASN A 240 25.71 -8.37 10.61
N THR A 241 25.88 -8.26 9.29
CA THR A 241 25.68 -6.98 8.60
C THR A 241 24.21 -6.78 8.26
N LYS A 242 23.73 -5.55 8.44
CA LYS A 242 22.34 -5.18 8.10
C LYS A 242 22.28 -4.62 6.69
N VAL A 243 21.12 -4.82 6.06
CA VAL A 243 20.76 -4.17 4.81
C VAL A 243 19.72 -3.07 5.09
N ASN A 244 19.79 -1.96 4.36
CA ASN A 244 18.75 -0.94 4.47
C ASN A 244 17.44 -1.49 3.89
N ALA A 245 16.41 -1.67 4.70
CA ALA A 245 15.08 -2.12 4.31
C ALA A 245 13.94 -1.16 4.73
N GLY A 246 14.24 -0.08 5.44
CA GLY A 246 13.27 0.82 6.04
C GLY A 246 12.33 1.56 5.08
N THR A 247 12.56 1.51 3.77
CA THR A 247 11.66 2.07 2.75
C THR A 247 11.10 1.02 1.79
N LEU A 248 11.32 -0.27 2.09
CA LEU A 248 10.72 -1.38 1.35
C LEU A 248 9.36 -1.72 1.94
N TYR A 249 8.45 -2.07 1.05
CA TYR A 249 7.20 -2.71 1.44
C TYR A 249 7.35 -4.23 1.40
N PRO A 250 6.65 -4.98 2.26
CA PRO A 250 6.71 -6.43 2.28
C PRO A 250 6.53 -7.08 0.92
N TYR A 251 5.56 -6.60 0.10
CA TYR A 251 5.31 -7.15 -1.23
C TYR A 251 6.50 -7.02 -2.19
N GLU A 252 7.31 -5.96 -2.08
CA GLU A 252 8.49 -5.78 -2.94
C GLU A 252 9.53 -6.89 -2.70
N VAL A 253 9.59 -7.41 -1.47
CA VAL A 253 10.47 -8.53 -1.10
C VAL A 253 9.86 -9.86 -1.53
N VAL A 254 8.53 -10.04 -1.35
CA VAL A 254 7.79 -11.22 -1.84
C VAL A 254 7.94 -11.38 -3.35
N GLU A 255 7.78 -10.31 -4.13
CA GLU A 255 7.99 -10.34 -5.59
C GLU A 255 9.40 -10.81 -5.95
N LYS A 256 10.41 -10.42 -5.18
CA LYS A 256 11.78 -10.90 -5.42
C LYS A 256 11.95 -12.36 -5.03
N ALA A 257 11.31 -12.82 -3.95
CA ALA A 257 11.32 -14.22 -3.56
C ALA A 257 10.70 -15.12 -4.63
N LEU A 258 9.62 -14.69 -5.27
CA LEU A 258 8.97 -15.44 -6.38
C LEU A 258 9.90 -15.61 -7.60
N HIS A 259 10.86 -14.70 -7.79
CA HIS A 259 11.85 -14.82 -8.87
C HIS A 259 13.11 -15.61 -8.48
N VAL A 260 13.28 -15.96 -7.21
CA VAL A 260 14.35 -16.87 -6.78
C VAL A 260 13.99 -18.27 -7.21
N ARG A 261 14.90 -18.92 -7.95
CA ARG A 261 14.68 -20.24 -8.53
C ARG A 261 14.88 -21.33 -7.47
N ASN A 262 13.95 -22.30 -7.41
CA ASN A 262 14.09 -23.48 -6.55
C ASN A 262 14.66 -24.65 -7.35
N ASN A 263 15.62 -25.38 -6.77
CA ASN A 263 16.19 -26.62 -7.32
C ASN A 263 15.24 -27.84 -7.27
N GLY A 264 13.94 -27.64 -7.13
CA GLY A 264 12.97 -28.72 -6.99
C GLY A 264 12.15 -28.95 -8.26
N ASN A 265 12.37 -30.06 -8.93
CA ASN A 265 11.55 -30.68 -9.97
C ASN A 265 10.12 -30.20 -10.05
N SER A 266 9.80 -29.33 -11.02
CA SER A 266 8.48 -29.29 -11.63
C SER A 266 8.50 -28.55 -12.95
N TYR A 267 8.03 -29.19 -14.00
CA TYR A 267 7.71 -28.64 -15.33
C TYR A 267 8.89 -28.10 -16.18
N GLY A 268 9.94 -28.91 -16.42
CA GLY A 268 10.80 -28.80 -17.60
C GLY A 268 11.72 -27.57 -17.72
N TYR A 269 11.83 -26.72 -16.70
CA TYR A 269 12.76 -25.62 -16.65
C TYR A 269 13.93 -25.95 -15.71
N SER A 270 15.15 -25.93 -16.22
CA SER A 270 16.36 -26.04 -15.41
C SER A 270 16.59 -24.73 -14.67
N TRP A 271 16.32 -24.73 -13.38
CA TRP A 271 16.51 -23.59 -12.50
C TRP A 271 17.86 -23.71 -11.80
N VAL A 272 18.72 -22.73 -11.98
CA VAL A 272 19.96 -22.62 -11.19
C VAL A 272 19.60 -21.89 -9.89
N ASP A 273 19.83 -22.54 -8.75
CA ASP A 273 19.71 -21.93 -7.43
C ASP A 273 20.79 -20.86 -7.30
N ASP A 274 20.41 -19.59 -7.37
CA ASP A 274 21.30 -18.51 -6.98
C ASP A 274 21.25 -18.33 -5.47
N SER A 275 22.12 -19.05 -4.76
CA SER A 275 22.22 -19.00 -3.30
C SER A 275 22.48 -17.60 -2.76
N THR A 276 23.11 -16.73 -3.55
CA THR A 276 23.35 -15.32 -3.20
C THR A 276 22.06 -14.52 -3.29
N ASP A 277 21.27 -14.72 -4.34
CA ASP A 277 19.99 -14.02 -4.52
C ASP A 277 19.01 -14.41 -3.42
N ARG A 278 18.94 -15.70 -3.10
CA ARG A 278 18.14 -16.24 -1.99
C ARG A 278 18.56 -15.63 -0.64
N ALA A 279 19.86 -15.62 -0.36
CA ALA A 279 20.38 -15.03 0.88
C ALA A 279 20.06 -13.53 0.99
N MET A 280 20.17 -12.76 -0.10
CA MET A 280 19.84 -11.35 -0.10
C MET A 280 18.35 -11.08 0.12
N VAL A 281 17.46 -11.86 -0.49
CA VAL A 281 16.01 -11.71 -0.31
C VAL A 281 15.63 -12.05 1.12
N ASN A 282 16.15 -13.12 1.70
CA ASN A 282 15.97 -13.46 3.12
C ASN A 282 16.46 -12.33 4.03
N LYS A 283 17.62 -11.76 3.71
CA LYS A 283 18.21 -10.65 4.47
C LYS A 283 17.34 -9.39 4.41
N TYR A 284 16.74 -9.05 3.26
CA TYR A 284 15.81 -7.93 3.15
C TYR A 284 14.57 -8.13 4.01
N TRP A 285 13.97 -9.32 3.98
CA TRP A 285 12.78 -9.61 4.80
C TRP A 285 13.10 -9.48 6.30
N ALA A 286 14.17 -10.08 6.76
CA ALA A 286 14.60 -10.04 8.16
C ALA A 286 14.97 -8.62 8.67
N ASN A 287 15.21 -7.66 7.76
CA ASN A 287 15.53 -6.27 8.10
C ASN A 287 14.39 -5.30 7.78
N LEU A 288 13.18 -5.77 7.44
CA LEU A 288 12.00 -4.91 7.36
C LEU A 288 11.75 -4.24 8.72
N THR A 289 11.22 -3.02 8.69
CA THR A 289 10.85 -2.31 9.92
C THR A 289 9.75 -3.07 10.65
N ASP A 290 9.95 -3.34 11.94
CA ASP A 290 8.89 -3.87 12.81
C ASP A 290 7.94 -2.73 13.19
N TYR A 291 6.72 -2.74 12.61
CA TYR A 291 5.68 -1.76 12.90
C TYR A 291 4.77 -2.15 14.07
N PHE A 292 4.92 -3.34 14.62
CA PHE A 292 4.22 -3.74 15.86
C PHE A 292 4.98 -3.31 17.11
N ASN A 293 6.30 -3.08 17.00
CA ASN A 293 7.17 -2.72 18.13
C ASN A 293 7.02 -3.67 19.32
N GLY A 294 6.84 -4.96 19.06
CA GLY A 294 6.63 -5.99 20.08
C GLY A 294 5.22 -6.01 20.70
N ALA A 295 4.27 -5.20 20.21
CA ALA A 295 2.90 -5.25 20.67
C ALA A 295 2.21 -6.55 20.22
N ASN A 296 1.44 -7.15 21.14
CA ASN A 296 0.59 -8.30 20.84
C ASN A 296 -0.79 -7.82 20.39
N LEU A 297 -1.08 -7.95 19.10
CA LEU A 297 -2.37 -7.54 18.54
C LEU A 297 -3.47 -8.59 18.70
N ASN A 298 -3.14 -9.85 19.01
CA ASN A 298 -4.06 -10.98 18.93
C ASN A 298 -4.94 -10.90 17.67
N ALA A 299 -4.30 -10.99 16.52
CA ALA A 299 -4.92 -10.79 15.22
C ALA A 299 -4.81 -12.00 14.33
N LEU A 300 -5.86 -12.22 13.52
CA LEU A 300 -5.87 -13.19 12.43
C LEU A 300 -6.09 -12.43 11.12
N ALA A 301 -5.15 -12.53 10.20
CA ALA A 301 -5.31 -11.97 8.86
C ALA A 301 -6.18 -12.90 8.00
N VAL A 302 -7.04 -12.31 7.18
CA VAL A 302 -7.87 -12.97 6.16
C VAL A 302 -7.45 -12.38 4.83
N VAL A 303 -6.78 -13.18 4.01
CA VAL A 303 -6.07 -12.74 2.80
C VAL A 303 -6.85 -13.17 1.57
N ASP A 304 -7.22 -12.18 0.76
CA ASP A 304 -7.87 -12.38 -0.52
C ASP A 304 -6.87 -12.87 -1.57
N THR A 305 -7.15 -14.06 -2.12
CA THR A 305 -6.37 -14.66 -3.21
C THR A 305 -7.21 -14.89 -4.46
N SER A 306 -8.35 -14.19 -4.59
CA SER A 306 -9.27 -14.30 -5.72
C SER A 306 -8.65 -13.80 -7.04
N GLY A 307 -9.30 -14.14 -8.16
CA GLY A 307 -8.83 -13.77 -9.49
C GLY A 307 -8.75 -12.26 -9.73
N SER A 308 -9.60 -11.47 -9.07
CA SER A 308 -9.59 -9.99 -9.14
C SER A 308 -8.32 -9.37 -8.57
N MET A 309 -7.67 -10.07 -7.63
CA MET A 309 -6.41 -9.65 -6.99
C MET A 309 -5.17 -9.89 -7.84
N HIS A 310 -5.31 -10.41 -9.07
CA HIS A 310 -4.16 -10.76 -9.93
C HIS A 310 -3.15 -9.62 -10.09
N GLY A 311 -1.85 -9.97 -10.05
CA GLY A 311 -0.74 -9.03 -10.19
C GLY A 311 -0.24 -8.48 -8.84
N THR A 312 -0.03 -7.17 -8.74
CA THR A 312 0.49 -6.56 -7.51
C THR A 312 -0.44 -6.71 -6.30
N PRO A 313 -1.79 -6.57 -6.41
CA PRO A 313 -2.67 -6.69 -5.25
C PRO A 313 -2.54 -8.00 -4.47
N ILE A 314 -2.45 -9.16 -5.15
CA ILE A 314 -2.29 -10.45 -4.48
C ILE A 314 -0.95 -10.53 -3.74
N ASN A 315 0.15 -10.01 -4.33
CA ASN A 315 1.46 -9.97 -3.67
C ASN A 315 1.42 -9.09 -2.43
N VAL A 316 0.70 -7.97 -2.49
CA VAL A 316 0.49 -7.08 -1.33
C VAL A 316 -0.31 -7.80 -0.25
N ALA A 317 -1.44 -8.41 -0.60
CA ALA A 317 -2.31 -9.08 0.37
C ALA A 317 -1.59 -10.24 1.08
N ILE A 318 -0.93 -11.12 0.32
CA ILE A 318 -0.14 -12.23 0.89
C ILE A 318 0.99 -11.71 1.77
N SER A 319 1.73 -10.70 1.31
CA SER A 319 2.86 -10.15 2.06
C SER A 319 2.46 -9.48 3.37
N LEU A 320 1.33 -8.77 3.38
CA LEU A 320 0.78 -8.16 4.60
C LEU A 320 0.22 -9.22 5.55
N GLY A 321 -0.41 -10.28 5.01
CA GLY A 321 -0.86 -11.44 5.79
C GLY A 321 0.30 -12.15 6.47
N MET A 322 1.37 -12.46 5.72
CA MET A 322 2.61 -13.05 6.27
C MET A 322 3.25 -12.13 7.31
N TYR A 323 3.35 -10.83 6.99
CA TYR A 323 3.93 -9.85 7.90
C TYR A 323 3.12 -9.77 9.21
N CYS A 324 1.78 -9.73 9.12
CA CYS A 324 0.91 -9.78 10.29
C CYS A 324 1.12 -11.07 11.09
N ALA A 325 1.10 -12.23 10.44
CA ALA A 325 1.29 -13.53 11.08
C ALA A 325 2.62 -13.63 11.85
N GLU A 326 3.71 -13.09 11.31
CA GLU A 326 5.04 -13.15 11.94
C GLU A 326 5.23 -12.14 13.08
N HIS A 327 4.50 -11.00 13.08
CA HIS A 327 4.75 -9.90 14.01
C HIS A 327 3.60 -9.61 15.00
N ALA A 328 2.35 -10.05 14.72
CA ALA A 328 1.20 -9.71 15.56
C ALA A 328 1.22 -10.35 16.96
N GLY A 329 1.93 -11.46 17.13
CA GLY A 329 1.95 -12.23 18.38
C GLY A 329 0.63 -12.95 18.68
N GLY A 330 0.53 -13.52 19.90
CA GLY A 330 -0.66 -14.22 20.37
C GLY A 330 -0.87 -15.63 19.80
N PRO A 331 -2.05 -16.23 20.05
CA PRO A 331 -2.31 -17.62 19.70
C PRO A 331 -2.39 -17.87 18.18
N PHE A 332 -2.59 -16.83 17.38
CA PHE A 332 -2.67 -16.90 15.91
C PHE A 332 -1.35 -16.56 15.22
N ALA A 333 -0.26 -16.42 15.98
CA ALA A 333 1.06 -16.16 15.41
C ALA A 333 1.43 -17.22 14.35
N ASN A 334 2.10 -16.79 13.29
CA ASN A 334 2.47 -17.59 12.13
C ASN A 334 1.30 -18.17 11.29
N HIS A 335 0.06 -17.73 11.53
CA HIS A 335 -1.10 -18.18 10.79
C HIS A 335 -1.86 -17.04 10.14
N TYR A 336 -2.45 -17.30 8.98
CA TYR A 336 -3.50 -16.48 8.39
C TYR A 336 -4.50 -17.37 7.63
N ILE A 337 -5.67 -16.85 7.28
CA ILE A 337 -6.65 -17.57 6.45
C ILE A 337 -6.60 -16.99 5.04
N SER A 338 -6.42 -17.85 4.03
CA SER A 338 -6.70 -17.47 2.64
C SER A 338 -8.19 -17.66 2.37
N PHE A 339 -8.84 -16.70 1.74
CA PHE A 339 -10.20 -16.92 1.31
C PHE A 339 -10.31 -17.04 -0.20
N ALA A 340 -10.93 -18.12 -0.55
CA ALA A 340 -11.33 -18.59 -1.85
C ALA A 340 -12.70 -19.24 -1.65
N SER A 341 -13.22 -20.00 -2.61
CA SER A 341 -14.45 -20.80 -2.42
C SER A 341 -14.37 -21.77 -1.23
N LYS A 342 -13.17 -22.22 -0.88
CA LYS A 342 -12.86 -23.04 0.31
C LYS A 342 -11.75 -22.38 1.11
N PRO A 343 -12.09 -21.65 2.19
CA PRO A 343 -11.11 -21.01 3.05
C PRO A 343 -10.14 -22.03 3.66
N GLN A 344 -8.86 -21.68 3.75
CA GLN A 344 -7.81 -22.52 4.31
C GLN A 344 -6.99 -21.75 5.34
N LEU A 345 -6.71 -22.41 6.48
CA LEU A 345 -5.69 -21.92 7.40
C LEU A 345 -4.32 -22.17 6.78
N ILE A 346 -3.56 -21.10 6.62
CA ILE A 346 -2.20 -21.13 6.07
C ILE A 346 -1.23 -20.91 7.22
N GLU A 347 -0.30 -21.85 7.37
CA GLU A 347 0.82 -21.75 8.30
C GLU A 347 2.03 -21.18 7.56
N CYS A 348 2.62 -20.11 8.11
CA CYS A 348 3.79 -19.44 7.53
C CYS A 348 5.08 -20.22 7.84
N GLU A 349 5.14 -21.50 7.42
CA GLU A 349 6.27 -22.40 7.64
C GLU A 349 7.23 -22.44 6.46
N GLY A 350 8.52 -22.67 6.76
CA GLY A 350 9.59 -22.88 5.79
C GLY A 350 10.95 -22.79 6.42
N ILE A 351 11.96 -23.33 5.73
CA ILE A 351 13.37 -23.27 6.17
C ILE A 351 13.89 -21.83 6.19
N ASP A 352 13.37 -20.97 5.33
CA ASP A 352 13.65 -19.54 5.26
C ASP A 352 12.48 -18.79 4.60
N PHE A 353 12.57 -17.46 4.52
CA PHE A 353 11.51 -16.63 3.93
C PHE A 353 11.16 -17.01 2.48
N VAL A 354 12.15 -17.28 1.63
CA VAL A 354 11.92 -17.66 0.23
C VAL A 354 11.14 -18.98 0.15
N ASP A 355 11.47 -19.96 0.99
CA ASP A 355 10.73 -21.23 1.06
C ASP A 355 9.29 -21.03 1.54
N LYS A 356 9.06 -20.19 2.57
CA LYS A 356 7.72 -19.83 3.02
C LYS A 356 6.88 -19.24 1.88
N VAL A 357 7.43 -18.27 1.15
CA VAL A 357 6.72 -17.65 0.01
C VAL A 357 6.37 -18.70 -1.05
N HIS A 358 7.31 -19.57 -1.43
CA HIS A 358 7.06 -20.59 -2.44
C HIS A 358 6.01 -21.61 -2.00
N ARG A 359 5.99 -22.01 -0.73
CA ARG A 359 4.96 -22.91 -0.18
C ARG A 359 3.59 -22.28 -0.24
N ILE A 360 3.47 -21.04 0.22
CA ILE A 360 2.22 -20.29 0.21
C ILE A 360 1.66 -20.16 -1.21
N TYR A 361 2.49 -19.76 -2.19
CA TYR A 361 2.04 -19.59 -3.58
C TYR A 361 1.70 -20.92 -4.27
N LYS A 362 2.23 -22.07 -3.79
CA LYS A 362 1.82 -23.38 -4.28
C LYS A 362 0.45 -23.83 -3.74
N THR A 363 0.09 -23.40 -2.56
CA THR A 363 -1.19 -23.76 -1.90
C THR A 363 -2.32 -22.79 -2.24
N ASN A 364 -2.00 -21.56 -2.67
CA ASN A 364 -2.98 -20.57 -3.06
C ASN A 364 -3.62 -20.94 -4.42
N LEU A 365 -4.82 -21.48 -4.33
CA LEU A 365 -5.68 -21.67 -5.49
C LEU A 365 -6.41 -20.35 -5.75
N VAL A 366 -6.21 -19.77 -6.93
CA VAL A 366 -7.00 -18.61 -7.40
C VAL A 366 -8.45 -19.07 -7.58
N ASP A 367 -9.37 -18.52 -6.79
CA ASP A 367 -10.77 -18.90 -6.76
C ASP A 367 -11.68 -17.68 -6.43
N ASN A 368 -12.95 -17.89 -6.11
CA ASN A 368 -13.96 -16.89 -5.82
C ASN A 368 -13.74 -16.15 -4.49
N THR A 369 -14.35 -14.95 -4.36
CA THR A 369 -14.21 -14.04 -3.20
C THR A 369 -15.29 -14.30 -2.15
N ASN A 370 -15.34 -15.52 -1.60
CA ASN A 370 -16.37 -15.91 -0.63
C ASN A 370 -15.95 -15.61 0.82
N ILE A 371 -16.14 -14.36 1.25
CA ILE A 371 -15.83 -13.92 2.63
C ILE A 371 -16.78 -14.60 3.66
N GLU A 372 -18.02 -14.90 3.30
CA GLU A 372 -18.98 -15.56 4.19
C GLU A 372 -18.47 -16.92 4.63
N ALA A 373 -17.89 -17.71 3.71
CA ALA A 373 -17.34 -19.03 4.03
C ALA A 373 -16.20 -18.97 5.06
N VAL A 374 -15.40 -17.89 5.08
CA VAL A 374 -14.34 -17.68 6.09
C VAL A 374 -14.96 -17.54 7.49
N PHE A 375 -15.95 -16.67 7.62
CA PHE A 375 -16.58 -16.41 8.91
C PHE A 375 -17.46 -17.59 9.37
N ASP A 376 -18.08 -18.32 8.46
CA ASP A 376 -18.78 -19.57 8.76
C ASP A 376 -17.80 -20.66 9.23
N LEU A 377 -16.62 -20.79 8.60
CA LEU A 377 -15.56 -21.71 9.05
C LEU A 377 -15.14 -21.40 10.51
N LEU A 378 -14.89 -20.13 10.83
CA LEU A 378 -14.50 -19.72 12.19
C LEU A 378 -15.62 -20.00 13.18
N LEU A 379 -16.86 -19.59 12.87
CA LEU A 379 -18.02 -19.76 13.74
C LEU A 379 -18.35 -21.24 13.99
N ASP A 380 -18.37 -22.06 12.93
CA ASP A 380 -18.67 -23.49 13.04
C ASP A 380 -17.57 -24.24 13.79
N THR A 381 -16.29 -23.80 13.64
CA THR A 381 -15.21 -24.37 14.40
C THR A 381 -15.32 -24.00 15.88
N ALA A 382 -15.63 -22.75 16.19
CA ALA A 382 -15.84 -22.31 17.56
C ALA A 382 -17.01 -23.07 18.23
N LYS A 383 -18.13 -23.22 17.56
CA LYS A 383 -19.30 -23.98 18.07
C LYS A 383 -18.99 -25.46 18.29
N ARG A 384 -18.36 -26.13 17.32
CA ARG A 384 -18.02 -27.56 17.41
C ARG A 384 -17.07 -27.88 18.54
N ASN A 385 -16.14 -26.97 18.86
CA ASN A 385 -15.15 -27.16 19.91
C ASN A 385 -15.53 -26.48 21.23
N ASN A 386 -16.74 -25.90 21.34
CA ASN A 386 -17.20 -25.16 22.52
C ASN A 386 -16.20 -24.06 22.94
N CYS A 387 -15.62 -23.35 21.97
CA CYS A 387 -14.65 -22.29 22.26
C CYS A 387 -15.34 -21.16 23.05
N SER A 388 -14.60 -20.58 23.99
CA SER A 388 -15.00 -19.36 24.66
C SER A 388 -14.78 -18.14 23.75
N GLN A 389 -15.27 -16.95 24.14
CA GLN A 389 -14.98 -15.72 23.39
C GLN A 389 -13.46 -15.39 23.37
N ASP A 390 -12.73 -15.78 24.42
CA ASP A 390 -11.29 -15.52 24.57
C ASP A 390 -10.43 -16.41 23.66
N ASP A 391 -10.99 -17.53 23.18
CA ASP A 391 -10.33 -18.40 22.18
C ASP A 391 -10.38 -17.84 20.77
N LEU A 392 -11.22 -16.82 20.52
CA LEU A 392 -11.38 -16.19 19.22
C LEU A 392 -10.38 -15.05 19.02
N PRO A 393 -9.99 -14.72 17.78
CA PRO A 393 -9.15 -13.57 17.53
C PRO A 393 -9.88 -12.28 17.95
N GLN A 394 -9.15 -11.37 18.61
CA GLN A 394 -9.69 -10.06 18.96
C GLN A 394 -9.80 -9.14 17.76
N ASN A 395 -8.91 -9.33 16.78
CA ASN A 395 -8.85 -8.55 15.55
C ASN A 395 -8.83 -9.48 14.33
N ILE A 396 -9.63 -9.16 13.31
CA ILE A 396 -9.58 -9.80 12.00
C ILE A 396 -9.23 -8.74 10.96
N LEU A 397 -8.12 -8.94 10.25
CA LEU A 397 -7.66 -8.08 9.17
C LEU A 397 -8.10 -8.68 7.84
N VAL A 398 -9.08 -8.08 7.19
CA VAL A 398 -9.55 -8.48 5.86
C VAL A 398 -8.77 -7.68 4.81
N ILE A 399 -7.81 -8.33 4.16
CA ILE A 399 -6.90 -7.71 3.18
C ILE A 399 -7.38 -8.11 1.77
N SER A 400 -8.05 -7.19 1.06
CA SER A 400 -8.78 -7.47 -0.17
C SER A 400 -8.97 -6.20 -1.02
N ASP A 401 -9.49 -6.34 -2.24
CA ASP A 401 -10.05 -5.25 -3.05
C ASP A 401 -11.50 -4.92 -2.69
N MET A 402 -12.08 -5.65 -1.73
CA MET A 402 -13.46 -5.52 -1.23
C MET A 402 -14.54 -5.87 -2.26
N GLU A 403 -14.23 -6.59 -3.32
CA GLU A 403 -15.19 -7.05 -4.34
C GLU A 403 -15.76 -8.44 -3.97
N PHE A 404 -16.41 -8.53 -2.80
CA PHE A 404 -16.96 -9.78 -2.27
C PHE A 404 -18.07 -10.37 -3.14
N ASP A 405 -18.20 -11.70 -3.12
CA ASP A 405 -19.30 -12.43 -3.76
C ASP A 405 -20.62 -12.19 -3.02
N SER A 406 -21.74 -12.34 -3.72
CA SER A 406 -23.06 -12.31 -3.10
C SER A 406 -23.22 -13.45 -2.08
N ALA A 407 -23.90 -13.17 -0.95
CA ALA A 407 -24.17 -14.17 0.08
C ALA A 407 -24.80 -15.46 -0.47
N ALA A 408 -24.46 -16.61 0.12
CA ALA A 408 -25.04 -17.90 -0.22
C ALA A 408 -26.58 -17.86 -0.06
N GLY A 409 -27.33 -18.13 -1.15
CA GLY A 409 -28.80 -18.06 -1.20
C GLY A 409 -29.35 -17.01 -2.17
N GLY A 410 -28.51 -16.12 -2.70
CA GLY A 410 -28.86 -15.26 -3.84
C GLY A 410 -28.29 -15.84 -5.12
N SER A 411 -29.12 -16.34 -6.05
CA SER A 411 -28.65 -16.70 -7.37
C SER A 411 -28.38 -15.41 -8.16
N SER A 412 -27.15 -15.20 -8.56
CA SER A 412 -26.77 -14.21 -9.57
C SER A 412 -26.22 -14.94 -10.79
N TYR A 413 -26.53 -14.45 -11.98
CA TYR A 413 -25.92 -14.89 -13.22
C TYR A 413 -25.24 -13.70 -13.90
N TYR A 414 -24.12 -13.98 -14.56
CA TYR A 414 -23.43 -12.96 -15.36
C TYR A 414 -24.13 -12.81 -16.71
N ASP A 415 -24.71 -11.63 -16.96
CA ASP A 415 -25.31 -11.31 -18.27
C ASP A 415 -24.19 -10.80 -19.22
N TYR A 416 -23.78 -11.66 -20.13
CA TYR A 416 -22.76 -11.35 -21.14
C TYR A 416 -23.16 -10.22 -22.09
N ARG A 417 -24.44 -9.86 -22.22
CA ARG A 417 -24.88 -8.74 -23.06
C ARG A 417 -24.63 -7.39 -22.40
N THR A 418 -24.83 -7.33 -21.09
CA THR A 418 -24.66 -6.11 -20.31
C THR A 418 -23.33 -6.04 -19.60
N SER A 419 -22.52 -7.11 -19.65
CA SER A 419 -21.27 -7.29 -18.89
C SER A 419 -21.48 -7.03 -17.39
N ARG A 420 -22.60 -7.50 -16.84
CA ARG A 420 -22.96 -7.29 -15.43
C ARG A 420 -23.56 -8.56 -14.81
N TYR A 421 -23.35 -8.72 -13.51
CA TYR A 421 -24.09 -9.71 -12.72
C TYR A 421 -25.54 -9.26 -12.52
N VAL A 422 -26.49 -10.13 -12.91
CA VAL A 422 -27.92 -9.92 -12.73
C VAL A 422 -28.42 -10.89 -11.65
N ARG A 423 -29.06 -10.37 -10.62
CA ARG A 423 -29.61 -11.17 -9.52
C ARG A 423 -31.04 -11.67 -9.85
N THR A 424 -31.29 -12.95 -9.62
CA THR A 424 -32.55 -13.61 -9.98
C THR A 424 -33.57 -13.74 -8.85
N SER A 425 -33.32 -13.34 -7.61
CA SER A 425 -34.30 -13.51 -6.54
C SER A 425 -34.40 -12.39 -5.51
N GLY A 426 -35.53 -11.88 -5.37
CA GLY A 426 -36.46 -11.64 -4.31
C GLY A 426 -36.05 -10.89 -3.03
N MET A 427 -34.86 -10.27 -2.89
CA MET A 427 -34.68 -9.32 -1.81
C MET A 427 -35.14 -7.94 -2.27
N THR A 428 -36.27 -7.49 -1.68
CA THR A 428 -36.66 -6.08 -1.79
C THR A 428 -35.62 -5.20 -1.10
N ARG A 429 -35.35 -4.03 -1.67
CA ARG A 429 -34.42 -3.02 -1.06
C ARG A 429 -34.75 -2.69 0.41
N ALA A 430 -35.95 -2.98 0.86
CA ALA A 430 -36.43 -2.73 2.23
C ALA A 430 -35.76 -3.62 3.30
N ASN A 431 -35.28 -4.82 2.92
CA ASN A 431 -34.60 -5.77 3.83
C ASN A 431 -33.17 -6.05 3.40
N ALA A 432 -32.55 -5.17 2.61
CA ALA A 432 -31.17 -5.34 2.16
C ALA A 432 -30.21 -5.12 3.34
N GLU A 433 -29.33 -6.09 3.53
CA GLU A 433 -28.13 -5.98 4.38
C GLU A 433 -26.90 -6.34 3.56
N THR A 434 -25.73 -5.84 3.95
CA THR A 434 -24.47 -6.28 3.33
C THR A 434 -24.13 -7.70 3.79
N VAL A 435 -23.24 -8.37 3.03
CA VAL A 435 -22.74 -9.71 3.41
C VAL A 435 -22.20 -9.68 4.84
N MET A 436 -21.44 -8.65 5.18
CA MET A 436 -20.80 -8.55 6.50
C MET A 436 -21.78 -8.24 7.63
N GLU A 437 -22.84 -7.47 7.37
CA GLU A 437 -23.93 -7.26 8.33
C GLU A 437 -24.70 -8.56 8.60
N GLY A 438 -24.93 -9.37 7.56
CA GLY A 438 -25.51 -10.72 7.68
C GLY A 438 -24.66 -11.67 8.52
N ILE A 439 -23.34 -11.66 8.30
CA ILE A 439 -22.38 -12.44 9.08
C ILE A 439 -22.42 -12.01 10.56
N ALA A 440 -22.37 -10.70 10.84
CA ALA A 440 -22.40 -10.18 12.21
C ALA A 440 -23.69 -10.64 12.94
N ARG A 441 -24.84 -10.66 12.25
CA ARG A 441 -26.10 -11.17 12.78
C ARG A 441 -26.04 -12.68 13.09
N LYS A 442 -25.41 -13.50 12.21
CA LYS A 442 -25.20 -14.94 12.45
C LYS A 442 -24.37 -15.18 13.72
N TRP A 443 -23.28 -14.42 13.90
CA TRP A 443 -22.40 -14.54 15.06
C TRP A 443 -23.13 -14.17 16.36
N ALA A 444 -23.85 -13.04 16.36
CA ALA A 444 -24.67 -12.62 17.51
C ALA A 444 -25.75 -13.66 17.87
N ALA A 445 -26.43 -14.25 16.87
CA ALA A 445 -27.41 -15.30 17.09
C ALA A 445 -26.81 -16.59 17.69
N ALA A 446 -25.51 -16.84 17.43
CA ALA A 446 -24.76 -17.96 18.02
C ALA A 446 -24.17 -17.65 19.40
N GLY A 447 -24.36 -16.43 19.93
CA GLY A 447 -23.85 -16.00 21.22
C GLY A 447 -22.42 -15.47 21.23
N TYR A 448 -21.80 -15.30 20.06
CA TYR A 448 -20.46 -14.76 19.92
C TYR A 448 -20.48 -13.28 19.50
N LYS A 449 -19.54 -12.50 20.04
CA LYS A 449 -19.29 -11.14 19.58
C LYS A 449 -18.35 -11.16 18.39
N MET A 450 -18.63 -10.34 17.38
CA MET A 450 -17.72 -10.14 16.27
C MET A 450 -16.40 -9.54 16.78
N PRO A 451 -15.25 -10.02 16.30
CA PRO A 451 -13.97 -9.37 16.49
C PRO A 451 -13.95 -7.94 15.93
N HIS A 452 -12.94 -7.15 16.29
CA HIS A 452 -12.67 -5.90 15.59
C HIS A 452 -12.29 -6.19 14.15
N LEU A 453 -13.07 -5.67 13.19
CA LEU A 453 -12.87 -5.88 11.77
C LEU A 453 -12.06 -4.73 11.18
N ILE A 454 -10.93 -5.05 10.59
CA ILE A 454 -10.04 -4.08 9.94
C ILE A 454 -10.04 -4.40 8.45
N TYR A 455 -10.80 -3.60 7.67
CA TYR A 455 -10.85 -3.72 6.23
C TYR A 455 -9.67 -2.97 5.60
N TRP A 456 -8.75 -3.74 5.04
CA TRP A 456 -7.56 -3.20 4.39
C TRP A 456 -7.68 -3.30 2.87
N ASN A 457 -8.07 -2.18 2.24
CA ASN A 457 -8.25 -2.13 0.80
C ASN A 457 -6.89 -1.97 0.09
N VAL A 458 -6.55 -2.90 -0.79
CA VAL A 458 -5.30 -2.91 -1.56
C VAL A 458 -5.50 -2.58 -3.04
N ASP A 459 -6.75 -2.63 -3.56
CA ASP A 459 -7.10 -2.19 -4.93
C ASP A 459 -8.55 -1.69 -4.99
N ALA A 460 -8.78 -0.41 -4.73
CA ALA A 460 -10.10 0.21 -4.72
C ALA A 460 -10.59 0.49 -6.15
N ARG A 461 -11.11 -0.53 -6.84
CA ARG A 461 -11.66 -0.40 -8.19
C ARG A 461 -12.99 0.34 -8.22
N GLN A 462 -13.81 0.15 -7.18
CA GLN A 462 -15.07 0.83 -6.95
C GLN A 462 -15.13 1.42 -5.53
N ASN A 463 -16.22 2.13 -5.21
CA ASN A 463 -16.48 2.61 -3.87
C ASN A 463 -17.27 1.53 -3.11
N ASN A 464 -16.58 0.65 -2.41
CA ASN A 464 -17.14 -0.43 -1.65
C ASN A 464 -16.82 -0.30 -0.17
N ILE A 465 -17.86 -0.12 0.64
CA ILE A 465 -17.81 -0.11 2.10
C ILE A 465 -18.58 -1.33 2.61
N PRO A 466 -17.89 -2.38 3.05
CA PRO A 466 -18.52 -3.66 3.37
C PRO A 466 -19.56 -3.61 4.48
N MET A 467 -19.40 -2.73 5.45
CA MET A 467 -20.27 -2.65 6.62
C MET A 467 -20.34 -1.22 7.16
N LEU A 468 -21.49 -0.79 7.63
CA LEU A 468 -21.66 0.45 8.41
C LEU A 468 -22.04 0.09 9.85
N GLY A 469 -21.75 0.97 10.78
CA GLY A 469 -22.24 0.85 12.16
C GLY A 469 -21.30 1.38 13.22
N ASN A 470 -21.77 1.33 14.46
CA ASN A 470 -21.01 1.77 15.64
C ASN A 470 -20.20 0.62 16.28
N GLY A 471 -19.97 -0.46 15.53
CA GLY A 471 -19.17 -1.61 15.99
C GLY A 471 -17.67 -1.36 15.89
N PRO A 472 -16.85 -2.30 16.35
CA PRO A 472 -15.40 -2.20 16.24
C PRO A 472 -14.96 -2.47 14.78
N ILE A 473 -15.06 -1.44 13.92
CA ILE A 473 -14.75 -1.50 12.50
C ILE A 473 -13.73 -0.42 12.18
N SER A 474 -12.70 -0.77 11.41
CA SER A 474 -11.71 0.16 10.88
C SER A 474 -11.53 -0.03 9.38
N TYR A 475 -11.24 1.07 8.68
CA TYR A 475 -10.96 1.09 7.26
C TYR A 475 -9.58 1.66 7.04
N VAL A 476 -8.76 0.96 6.27
CA VAL A 476 -7.42 1.40 5.89
C VAL A 476 -7.16 1.03 4.43
N SER A 477 -6.24 1.72 3.79
CA SER A 477 -5.91 1.45 2.39
C SER A 477 -4.43 1.56 2.09
N GLY A 478 -4.00 0.92 1.00
CA GLY A 478 -2.66 1.03 0.47
C GLY A 478 -1.75 -0.16 0.79
N PHE A 479 -0.46 0.00 0.51
CA PHE A 479 0.52 -1.10 0.51
C PHE A 479 1.51 -1.03 1.68
N SER A 480 1.44 0.04 2.48
CA SER A 480 2.41 0.29 3.54
C SER A 480 2.01 -0.40 4.85
N PRO A 481 2.88 -1.18 5.46
CA PRO A 481 2.62 -1.77 6.77
C PRO A 481 2.66 -0.75 7.92
N SER A 482 3.01 0.53 7.65
CA SER A 482 3.12 1.57 8.70
C SER A 482 1.83 1.76 9.51
N ILE A 483 0.67 1.44 8.93
CA ILE A 483 -0.63 1.53 9.60
C ILE A 483 -0.74 0.59 10.81
N PHE A 484 0.02 -0.51 10.87
CA PHE A 484 0.03 -1.41 12.02
C PHE A 484 0.37 -0.67 13.31
N GLN A 485 1.26 0.34 13.28
CA GLN A 485 1.57 1.18 14.44
C GLN A 485 0.34 1.87 15.04
N THR A 486 -0.68 2.15 14.23
CA THR A 486 -1.90 2.79 14.70
C THR A 486 -2.99 1.75 15.00
N ILE A 487 -3.06 0.66 14.25
CA ILE A 487 -4.00 -0.44 14.53
C ILE A 487 -3.79 -1.02 15.94
N VAL A 488 -2.56 -1.17 16.38
CA VAL A 488 -2.23 -1.71 17.72
C VAL A 488 -2.75 -0.83 18.88
N THR A 489 -3.14 0.43 18.63
CA THR A 489 -3.76 1.28 19.66
C THR A 489 -5.18 0.88 20.02
N GLY A 490 -5.81 0.00 19.24
CA GLY A 490 -7.18 -0.48 19.45
C GLY A 490 -8.28 0.53 19.11
N LYS A 491 -7.94 1.69 18.50
CA LYS A 491 -8.91 2.65 18.03
C LYS A 491 -9.59 2.17 16.76
N THR A 492 -10.83 2.60 16.54
CA THR A 492 -11.69 2.11 15.47
C THR A 492 -12.24 3.25 14.60
N GLY A 493 -12.62 2.95 13.38
CA GLY A 493 -13.35 3.84 12.48
C GLY A 493 -12.73 5.22 12.32
N TYR A 494 -13.50 6.25 12.61
CA TYR A 494 -13.09 7.65 12.50
C TYR A 494 -11.94 8.00 13.45
N ASP A 495 -11.93 7.44 14.67
CA ASP A 495 -10.90 7.72 15.68
C ASP A 495 -9.52 7.18 15.25
N LEU A 496 -9.46 6.03 14.58
CA LEU A 496 -8.23 5.50 14.00
C LEU A 496 -7.68 6.47 12.93
N MET A 497 -8.52 6.94 12.03
CA MET A 497 -8.14 7.93 11.02
C MET A 497 -7.61 9.20 11.67
N MET A 498 -8.34 9.75 12.66
CA MET A 498 -7.93 10.96 13.34
C MET A 498 -6.61 10.80 14.08
N GLU A 499 -6.34 9.64 14.66
CA GLU A 499 -5.04 9.36 15.28
C GLU A 499 -3.90 9.35 14.25
N CYS A 500 -4.13 8.78 13.07
CA CYS A 500 -3.15 8.85 11.98
C CYS A 500 -2.86 10.30 11.55
N LEU A 501 -3.92 11.11 11.39
CA LEU A 501 -3.82 12.46 10.83
C LEU A 501 -3.39 13.53 11.86
N ASN A 502 -3.56 13.26 13.16
CA ASN A 502 -3.14 14.17 14.23
C ASN A 502 -1.72 13.89 14.75
N LYS A 503 -0.97 12.98 14.13
CA LYS A 503 0.45 12.83 14.45
C LYS A 503 1.17 14.17 14.22
N GLU A 504 2.10 14.52 15.13
CA GLU A 504 2.89 15.76 15.08
C GLU A 504 3.49 16.03 13.69
N ARG A 505 3.86 14.95 12.99
CA ARG A 505 4.38 14.99 11.62
C ARG A 505 3.47 15.75 10.65
N TYR A 506 2.14 15.66 10.80
CA TYR A 506 1.16 16.31 9.91
C TYR A 506 0.65 17.66 10.42
N ALA A 507 1.14 18.14 11.58
CA ALA A 507 0.72 19.42 12.15
C ALA A 507 1.08 20.64 11.27
N VAL A 508 2.09 20.49 10.41
CA VAL A 508 2.56 21.55 9.49
C VAL A 508 1.70 21.70 8.24
N ILE A 509 0.76 20.77 8.02
CA ILE A 509 -0.11 20.73 6.84
C ILE A 509 -1.44 21.43 7.15
N GLY A 510 -1.86 22.39 6.26
CA GLY A 510 -3.11 23.14 6.42
C GLY A 510 -3.34 24.28 5.43
#